data_c3d59568b5a591b7166d56c1aec81361
#
_entry.id   c3d59568b5a591b7166d56c1aec81361
#
_cell.length_a   1.000
_cell.length_b   1.000
_cell.length_c   1.000
_cell.angle_alpha   90.00
_cell.angle_beta   90.00
_cell.angle_gamma   90.00
#
_symmetry.space_group_name_H-M   'P 1'
#
loop_
_entity.id
_entity.type
_entity.pdbx_description
1 polymer ?
#
loop_
_entity_poly.entity_id
_entity_poly.type
_entity_poly.pdbx_seq_one_letter_code
_entity_poly.pdbx_strand_id
1 'polypeptide(L)'
;MISTAIIYDRKKQASGEKEGPLEVRITYARKSYYINTGIRVCAKHWAGAVVNRPDADALNNRLRIIVARVNEKANEFIEQRKPIDVKIIKEYIYDGCKVGGQQDRLLTWIGEQVPTLNVTEGTRRHYELMLERLKSFGRLKSWSDLTVDNIYAWDAWLHGLINVNAKQPSSDNAGKPHCTISEKAVYNYHKCLRAMLNRAKDCGIIDVSPYDRLKGRFKKGEDDNMEYLTDEQMRMIVAVHPARGTQLEAARDLFVFQMLTGMAFSDAQNFDIGQYREVECSGSRDTIAGQLTKEGDGEGSRDCIAGQWTKEGDKSSESRRKQWIYVGERKKTGVQYVSVLLPPVVDVLERHGWRVPKMSNQKYNYTLKTLGTAIGIPGLHSHLARHTFATYMLSRGAKVQNVMRMMGHRRIEQTLKYAKILTKDVQEEYERVANDFNI
;
A
#
# COMPACT_ATOMS: atom_id res chain seq x y z
N MET A 1 -52.65 5.78 2.17
CA MET A 1 -51.68 6.19 3.19
C MET A 1 -50.39 5.41 2.93
N ILE A 2 -49.28 6.07 2.96
CA ILE A 2 -47.96 5.44 2.85
C ILE A 2 -47.47 5.07 4.26
N SER A 3 -46.83 3.92 4.40
CA SER A 3 -46.11 3.59 5.62
C SER A 3 -44.68 3.17 5.32
N THR A 4 -43.76 3.61 6.16
CA THR A 4 -42.33 3.22 6.05
C THR A 4 -41.91 2.53 7.34
N ALA A 5 -41.04 1.52 7.20
CA ALA A 5 -40.46 0.82 8.34
C ALA A 5 -39.04 0.39 8.01
N ILE A 6 -38.16 0.39 9.02
CA ILE A 6 -36.83 -0.16 8.89
C ILE A 6 -36.90 -1.67 9.11
N ILE A 7 -36.38 -2.45 8.18
CA ILE A 7 -36.33 -3.90 8.22
C ILE A 7 -34.88 -4.35 8.31
N TYR A 8 -34.57 -5.13 9.32
CA TYR A 8 -33.24 -5.74 9.50
C TYR A 8 -33.21 -7.11 8.81
N ASP A 9 -32.17 -7.34 8.05
CA ASP A 9 -31.81 -8.62 7.44
C ASP A 9 -32.98 -9.44 6.86
N ARG A 10 -33.77 -8.81 6.01
CA ARG A 10 -34.93 -9.42 5.35
C ARG A 10 -34.65 -10.79 4.71
N LYS A 11 -33.42 -10.97 4.21
CA LYS A 11 -32.98 -12.21 3.53
C LYS A 11 -32.33 -13.21 4.48
N LYS A 12 -32.31 -12.96 5.78
CA LYS A 12 -31.73 -13.84 6.83
C LYS A 12 -30.27 -14.24 6.54
N GLN A 13 -29.45 -13.28 6.14
CA GLN A 13 -28.03 -13.47 5.80
C GLN A 13 -27.08 -13.20 6.96
N ALA A 14 -27.58 -12.60 8.05
CA ALA A 14 -26.81 -12.31 9.24
C ALA A 14 -26.60 -13.56 10.09
N SER A 15 -25.46 -13.62 10.76
CA SER A 15 -25.13 -14.59 11.80
C SER A 15 -24.52 -13.87 13.00
N GLY A 16 -24.10 -14.59 14.05
CA GLY A 16 -23.55 -13.95 15.26
C GLY A 16 -22.42 -12.94 15.02
N GLU A 17 -21.58 -13.18 14.01
CA GLU A 17 -20.48 -12.30 13.60
C GLU A 17 -20.68 -11.62 12.25
N LYS A 18 -21.63 -12.09 11.44
CA LYS A 18 -21.89 -11.57 10.11
C LYS A 18 -22.98 -10.51 10.13
N GLU A 19 -22.67 -9.32 9.64
CA GLU A 19 -23.60 -8.21 9.58
C GLU A 19 -24.70 -8.42 8.53
N GLY A 20 -25.96 -8.13 8.92
CA GLY A 20 -27.12 -8.06 8.03
C GLY A 20 -27.41 -6.63 7.57
N PRO A 21 -28.00 -6.44 6.37
CA PRO A 21 -28.36 -5.12 5.87
C PRO A 21 -29.61 -4.56 6.57
N LEU A 22 -29.64 -3.23 6.72
CA LEU A 22 -30.85 -2.48 7.06
C LEU A 22 -31.49 -1.96 5.77
N GLU A 23 -32.78 -2.22 5.59
CA GLU A 23 -33.55 -1.77 4.43
C GLU A 23 -34.75 -0.92 4.91
N VAL A 24 -35.12 0.12 4.17
CA VAL A 24 -36.38 0.84 4.37
C VAL A 24 -37.45 0.18 3.51
N ARG A 25 -38.50 -0.31 4.15
CA ARG A 25 -39.70 -0.80 3.48
C ARG A 25 -40.69 0.35 3.30
N ILE A 26 -41.16 0.55 2.08
CA ILE A 26 -42.26 1.46 1.74
C ILE A 26 -43.47 0.60 1.43
N THR A 27 -44.59 0.80 2.10
CA THR A 27 -45.87 0.12 1.81
C THR A 27 -46.86 1.13 1.28
N TYR A 28 -47.35 0.92 0.05
CA TYR A 28 -48.34 1.76 -0.61
C TYR A 28 -49.24 0.91 -1.53
N ALA A 29 -50.56 1.12 -1.51
CA ALA A 29 -51.53 0.41 -2.35
C ALA A 29 -51.36 -1.12 -2.29
N ARG A 30 -51.18 -1.70 -1.11
CA ARG A 30 -50.91 -3.14 -0.87
C ARG A 30 -49.62 -3.70 -1.50
N LYS A 31 -48.75 -2.83 -2.03
CA LYS A 31 -47.44 -3.23 -2.54
C LYS A 31 -46.34 -2.78 -1.58
N SER A 32 -45.31 -3.60 -1.45
CA SER A 32 -44.13 -3.27 -0.61
C SER A 32 -42.89 -3.14 -1.48
N TYR A 33 -42.14 -2.06 -1.26
CA TYR A 33 -40.89 -1.74 -1.92
C TYR A 33 -39.79 -1.69 -0.89
N TYR A 34 -38.57 -2.10 -1.25
CA TYR A 34 -37.44 -2.15 -0.33
C TYR A 34 -36.26 -1.35 -0.86
N ILE A 35 -35.69 -0.51 -0.01
CA ILE A 35 -34.54 0.34 -0.30
C ILE A 35 -33.45 -0.01 0.69
N ASN A 36 -32.32 -0.45 0.18
CA ASN A 36 -31.15 -0.74 1.02
C ASN A 36 -30.55 0.59 1.51
N THR A 37 -30.31 0.72 2.82
CA THR A 37 -29.73 1.95 3.42
C THR A 37 -28.21 2.02 3.29
N GLY A 38 -27.55 0.94 2.88
CA GLY A 38 -26.10 0.81 2.93
C GLY A 38 -25.54 0.56 4.33
N ILE A 39 -26.38 0.57 5.37
CA ILE A 39 -25.99 0.28 6.75
C ILE A 39 -26.14 -1.22 7.01
N ARG A 40 -25.14 -1.79 7.65
CA ARG A 40 -25.12 -3.19 8.06
C ARG A 40 -24.76 -3.28 9.53
N VAL A 41 -25.43 -4.18 10.24
CA VAL A 41 -25.18 -4.40 11.68
C VAL A 41 -25.29 -5.89 12.01
N CYS A 42 -24.61 -6.35 13.07
CA CYS A 42 -24.80 -7.70 13.60
C CYS A 42 -26.12 -7.79 14.37
N ALA A 43 -26.70 -8.97 14.49
CA ALA A 43 -27.97 -9.20 15.21
C ALA A 43 -27.96 -8.64 16.65
N LYS A 44 -26.84 -8.77 17.36
CA LYS A 44 -26.68 -8.24 18.73
C LYS A 44 -26.70 -6.70 18.84
N HIS A 45 -26.60 -6.01 17.73
CA HIS A 45 -26.60 -4.55 17.66
C HIS A 45 -27.88 -3.97 17.09
N TRP A 46 -28.95 -4.77 16.94
CA TRP A 46 -30.23 -4.36 16.42
C TRP A 46 -31.39 -4.71 17.37
N ALA A 47 -32.06 -3.70 17.89
CA ALA A 47 -33.25 -3.82 18.74
C ALA A 47 -34.34 -2.83 18.32
N GLY A 48 -34.65 -2.75 17.01
CA GLY A 48 -35.52 -1.71 16.45
C GLY A 48 -34.80 -0.39 16.18
N ALA A 49 -33.62 -0.22 16.75
CA ALA A 49 -32.63 0.81 16.51
C ALA A 49 -31.24 0.16 16.63
N VAL A 50 -30.19 0.83 16.17
CA VAL A 50 -28.81 0.40 16.40
C VAL A 50 -28.45 0.67 17.86
N VAL A 51 -28.00 -0.38 18.57
CA VAL A 51 -27.65 -0.32 19.99
C VAL A 51 -26.30 -0.99 20.27
N ASN A 52 -25.73 -0.72 21.42
CA ASN A 52 -24.51 -1.37 21.92
C ASN A 52 -23.29 -1.25 20.98
N ARG A 53 -23.16 -0.11 20.30
CA ARG A 53 -22.02 0.26 19.46
C ARG A 53 -21.58 1.70 19.75
N PRO A 54 -20.28 2.02 19.65
CA PRO A 54 -19.80 3.40 19.83
C PRO A 54 -20.36 4.40 18.83
N ASP A 55 -20.76 3.93 17.64
CA ASP A 55 -21.30 4.71 16.52
C ASP A 55 -22.85 4.61 16.40
N ALA A 56 -23.53 4.04 17.42
CA ALA A 56 -24.98 3.79 17.37
C ALA A 56 -25.80 5.06 17.10
N ASP A 57 -25.49 6.15 17.79
CA ASP A 57 -26.21 7.42 17.62
C ASP A 57 -26.05 8.01 16.22
N ALA A 58 -24.83 7.95 15.67
CA ALA A 58 -24.55 8.41 14.31
C ALA A 58 -25.32 7.56 13.26
N LEU A 59 -25.35 6.23 13.42
CA LEU A 59 -26.07 5.33 12.55
C LEU A 59 -27.59 5.51 12.64
N ASN A 60 -28.14 5.68 13.87
CA ASN A 60 -29.55 5.94 14.07
C ASN A 60 -29.99 7.28 13.48
N ASN A 61 -29.17 8.33 13.63
CA ASN A 61 -29.41 9.62 13.02
C ASN A 61 -29.44 9.52 11.49
N ARG A 62 -28.46 8.80 10.92
CA ARG A 62 -28.40 8.52 9.48
C ARG A 62 -29.62 7.75 8.98
N LEU A 63 -30.10 6.75 9.73
CA LEU A 63 -31.34 6.03 9.40
C LEU A 63 -32.56 6.95 9.39
N ARG A 64 -32.69 7.88 10.38
CA ARG A 64 -33.79 8.86 10.41
C ARG A 64 -33.78 9.76 9.18
N ILE A 65 -32.61 10.25 8.77
CA ILE A 65 -32.46 11.09 7.57
C ILE A 65 -32.88 10.33 6.31
N ILE A 66 -32.42 9.08 6.16
CA ILE A 66 -32.79 8.24 5.01
C ILE A 66 -34.31 8.00 4.98
N VAL A 67 -34.93 7.66 6.12
CA VAL A 67 -36.38 7.46 6.21
C VAL A 67 -37.13 8.73 5.87
N ALA A 68 -36.71 9.90 6.37
CA ALA A 68 -37.32 11.18 6.05
C ALA A 68 -37.32 11.49 4.56
N ARG A 69 -36.17 11.28 3.87
CA ARG A 69 -36.04 11.46 2.42
C ARG A 69 -36.87 10.46 1.61
N VAL A 70 -36.88 9.19 2.05
CA VAL A 70 -37.77 8.20 1.44
C VAL A 70 -39.20 8.64 1.48
N ASN A 71 -39.67 9.13 2.64
CA ASN A 71 -41.04 9.65 2.83
C ASN A 71 -41.31 10.87 1.96
N GLU A 72 -40.39 11.81 1.94
CA GLU A 72 -40.52 13.06 1.13
C GLU A 72 -40.71 12.69 -0.35
N LYS A 73 -39.83 11.89 -0.91
CA LYS A 73 -39.89 11.54 -2.34
C LYS A 73 -41.05 10.61 -2.67
N ALA A 74 -41.38 9.70 -1.78
CA ALA A 74 -42.56 8.81 -1.97
C ALA A 74 -43.89 9.59 -1.91
N ASN A 75 -44.02 10.60 -1.05
CA ASN A 75 -45.17 11.48 -1.00
C ASN A 75 -45.30 12.31 -2.29
N GLU A 76 -44.19 12.83 -2.83
CA GLU A 76 -44.19 13.55 -4.11
C GLU A 76 -44.79 12.70 -5.25
N PHE A 77 -44.46 11.41 -5.34
CA PHE A 77 -45.07 10.48 -6.32
C PHE A 77 -46.59 10.36 -6.12
N ILE A 78 -47.05 10.29 -4.87
CA ILE A 78 -48.48 10.21 -4.54
C ILE A 78 -49.21 11.48 -4.92
N GLU A 79 -48.66 12.64 -4.57
CA GLU A 79 -49.21 13.95 -4.91
C GLU A 79 -49.31 14.15 -6.42
N GLN A 80 -48.33 13.67 -7.16
CA GLN A 80 -48.33 13.68 -8.63
C GLN A 80 -49.15 12.57 -9.27
N ARG A 81 -49.81 11.70 -8.45
CA ARG A 81 -50.58 10.53 -8.91
C ARG A 81 -49.76 9.56 -9.80
N LYS A 82 -48.45 9.50 -9.58
CA LYS A 82 -47.54 8.64 -10.30
C LYS A 82 -47.29 7.34 -9.50
N PRO A 83 -47.00 6.20 -10.18
CA PRO A 83 -46.56 4.98 -9.49
C PRO A 83 -45.22 5.22 -8.79
N ILE A 84 -45.04 4.60 -7.61
CA ILE A 84 -43.79 4.68 -6.86
C ILE A 84 -42.67 4.02 -7.66
N ASP A 85 -41.66 4.80 -8.07
CA ASP A 85 -40.48 4.29 -8.71
C ASP A 85 -39.31 4.26 -7.70
N VAL A 86 -38.96 3.02 -7.31
CA VAL A 86 -37.88 2.75 -6.34
C VAL A 86 -36.51 3.20 -6.87
N LYS A 87 -36.32 3.22 -8.20
CA LYS A 87 -35.07 3.64 -8.82
C LYS A 87 -34.87 5.14 -8.64
N ILE A 88 -35.90 5.92 -8.92
CA ILE A 88 -35.88 7.38 -8.73
C ILE A 88 -35.75 7.75 -7.24
N ILE A 89 -36.44 7.03 -6.34
CA ILE A 89 -36.29 7.25 -4.90
C ILE A 89 -34.85 6.96 -4.45
N LYS A 90 -34.26 5.86 -4.93
CA LYS A 90 -32.84 5.57 -4.66
C LYS A 90 -31.94 6.66 -5.20
N GLU A 91 -32.13 7.12 -6.40
CA GLU A 91 -31.36 8.23 -6.98
C GLU A 91 -31.52 9.50 -6.12
N TYR A 92 -32.73 9.85 -5.72
CA TYR A 92 -32.97 11.01 -4.85
C TYR A 92 -32.30 10.92 -3.49
N ILE A 93 -32.35 9.75 -2.85
CA ILE A 93 -31.64 9.52 -1.58
C ILE A 93 -30.12 9.62 -1.78
N TYR A 94 -29.63 9.18 -2.93
CA TYR A 94 -28.21 9.15 -3.25
C TYR A 94 -27.69 10.41 -3.95
N ASP A 95 -28.55 11.22 -4.59
CA ASP A 95 -28.17 12.50 -5.24
C ASP A 95 -28.15 13.70 -4.29
N GLY A 96 -28.69 13.54 -3.12
CA GLY A 96 -28.89 14.66 -2.20
C GLY A 96 -27.81 14.81 -1.15
N CYS A 97 -26.63 15.31 -1.48
CA CYS A 97 -25.80 16.04 -0.53
C CYS A 97 -26.43 17.40 -0.19
N LYS A 98 -27.60 17.44 0.44
CA LYS A 98 -28.09 18.67 1.06
C LYS A 98 -27.59 18.71 2.49
N VAL A 99 -26.54 19.45 2.73
CA VAL A 99 -26.06 19.83 4.05
C VAL A 99 -27.05 20.86 4.63
N GLY A 100 -27.72 20.47 5.68
CA GLY A 100 -28.46 21.43 6.49
C GLY A 100 -27.51 22.31 7.27
N GLY A 101 -27.46 23.60 6.95
CA GLY A 101 -27.01 24.69 7.81
C GLY A 101 -25.52 24.78 8.15
N GLN A 102 -24.90 25.84 7.74
CA GLN A 102 -23.73 26.55 8.26
C GLN A 102 -22.30 26.08 7.94
N GLN A 103 -22.04 24.90 7.39
CA GLN A 103 -20.69 24.54 6.91
C GLN A 103 -20.68 23.97 5.49
N ASP A 104 -21.07 24.76 4.50
CA ASP A 104 -20.98 24.40 3.08
C ASP A 104 -19.55 24.57 2.53
N ARG A 105 -18.54 24.21 3.34
CA ARG A 105 -17.12 24.38 2.98
C ARG A 105 -16.36 23.06 3.11
N LEU A 106 -16.49 22.22 2.08
CA LEU A 106 -15.74 20.96 1.95
C LEU A 106 -14.25 21.14 2.24
N LEU A 107 -13.61 22.13 1.59
CA LEU A 107 -12.16 22.34 1.71
C LEU A 107 -11.75 22.79 3.11
N THR A 108 -12.56 23.60 3.78
CA THR A 108 -12.30 24.03 5.17
C THR A 108 -12.37 22.83 6.10
N TRP A 109 -13.43 22.03 5.99
CA TRP A 109 -13.60 20.82 6.80
C TRP A 109 -12.45 19.82 6.60
N ILE A 110 -12.05 19.53 5.33
CA ILE A 110 -10.90 18.66 5.07
C ILE A 110 -9.64 19.24 5.75
N GLY A 111 -9.42 20.55 5.64
CA GLY A 111 -8.26 21.22 6.25
C GLY A 111 -8.23 21.08 7.77
N GLU A 112 -9.37 21.12 8.44
CA GLU A 112 -9.51 20.92 9.88
C GLU A 112 -9.32 19.46 10.28
N GLN A 113 -9.75 18.52 9.44
CA GLN A 113 -9.64 17.08 9.72
C GLN A 113 -8.23 16.52 9.50
N VAL A 114 -7.49 16.99 8.50
CA VAL A 114 -6.16 16.45 8.15
C VAL A 114 -5.19 16.42 9.35
N PRO A 115 -5.07 17.48 10.18
CA PRO A 115 -4.22 17.47 11.37
C PRO A 115 -4.63 16.43 12.43
N THR A 116 -5.92 16.09 12.51
CA THR A 116 -6.47 15.16 13.52
C THR A 116 -6.30 13.69 13.15
N LEU A 117 -5.85 13.39 11.91
CA LEU A 117 -5.67 12.02 11.46
C LEU A 117 -4.53 11.33 12.22
N ASN A 118 -4.82 10.15 12.77
CA ASN A 118 -3.79 9.28 13.37
C ASN A 118 -3.03 8.54 12.27
N VAL A 119 -2.15 9.24 11.57
CA VAL A 119 -1.36 8.73 10.45
C VAL A 119 0.08 9.24 10.54
N THR A 120 1.01 8.55 9.87
CA THR A 120 2.40 9.01 9.80
C THR A 120 2.50 10.35 9.06
N GLU A 121 3.54 11.13 9.37
CA GLU A 121 3.82 12.43 8.74
C GLU A 121 3.84 12.34 7.20
N GLY A 122 4.51 11.31 6.65
CA GLY A 122 4.51 11.08 5.20
C GLY A 122 3.11 10.83 4.62
N THR A 123 2.23 10.18 5.37
CA THR A 123 0.84 9.97 4.95
C THR A 123 0.05 11.26 5.06
N ARG A 124 0.24 12.05 6.12
CA ARG A 124 -0.38 13.37 6.30
C ARG A 124 -0.05 14.30 5.14
N ARG A 125 1.21 14.33 4.72
CA ARG A 125 1.65 15.11 3.56
C ARG A 125 0.87 14.78 2.28
N HIS A 126 0.48 13.54 2.07
CA HIS A 126 -0.37 13.18 0.91
C HIS A 126 -1.78 13.78 0.99
N TYR A 127 -2.37 13.87 2.18
CA TYR A 127 -3.66 14.55 2.37
C TYR A 127 -3.54 16.06 2.16
N GLU A 128 -2.47 16.69 2.64
CA GLU A 128 -2.19 18.11 2.43
C GLU A 128 -2.03 18.43 0.95
N LEU A 129 -1.22 17.65 0.23
CA LEU A 129 -1.06 17.81 -1.23
C LEU A 129 -2.38 17.61 -1.97
N MET A 130 -3.21 16.65 -1.57
CA MET A 130 -4.55 16.47 -2.14
C MET A 130 -5.40 17.72 -1.91
N LEU A 131 -5.39 18.29 -0.71
CA LEU A 131 -6.13 19.51 -0.39
C LEU A 131 -5.63 20.71 -1.22
N GLU A 132 -4.33 20.88 -1.38
CA GLU A 132 -3.73 21.91 -2.26
C GLU A 132 -4.20 21.76 -3.71
N ARG A 133 -4.24 20.53 -4.22
CA ARG A 133 -4.73 20.24 -5.57
C ARG A 133 -6.22 20.50 -5.72
N LEU A 134 -7.05 20.17 -4.72
CA LEU A 134 -8.47 20.49 -4.72
C LEU A 134 -8.71 22.01 -4.75
N LYS A 135 -7.94 22.78 -3.97
CA LYS A 135 -7.98 24.25 -3.99
C LYS A 135 -7.63 24.79 -5.38
N SER A 136 -6.60 24.24 -6.01
CA SER A 136 -6.16 24.64 -7.35
C SER A 136 -7.17 24.27 -8.44
N PHE A 137 -7.84 23.14 -8.33
CA PHE A 137 -8.90 22.71 -9.24
C PHE A 137 -10.13 23.63 -9.22
N GLY A 138 -10.52 24.08 -8.04
CA GLY A 138 -11.50 25.14 -7.83
C GLY A 138 -12.96 24.79 -8.09
N ARG A 139 -13.32 23.56 -8.52
CA ARG A 139 -14.71 23.12 -8.74
C ARG A 139 -15.28 22.28 -7.61
N LEU A 140 -14.47 21.81 -6.66
CA LEU A 140 -14.89 21.03 -5.50
C LEU A 140 -14.65 21.86 -4.24
N LYS A 141 -15.46 22.90 -4.03
CA LYS A 141 -15.34 23.84 -2.89
C LYS A 141 -16.30 23.53 -1.76
N SER A 142 -17.51 23.12 -2.12
CA SER A 142 -18.62 22.85 -1.24
C SER A 142 -19.05 21.38 -1.28
N TRP A 143 -19.85 20.97 -0.30
CA TRP A 143 -20.42 19.61 -0.28
C TRP A 143 -21.39 19.38 -1.45
N SER A 144 -22.07 20.42 -1.90
CA SER A 144 -22.97 20.39 -3.07
C SER A 144 -22.23 20.14 -4.39
N ASP A 145 -20.92 20.46 -4.45
CA ASP A 145 -20.11 20.21 -5.63
C ASP A 145 -19.69 18.75 -5.79
N LEU A 146 -19.95 17.90 -4.78
CA LEU A 146 -19.58 16.48 -4.77
C LEU A 146 -20.49 15.64 -5.67
N THR A 147 -20.43 15.88 -6.97
CA THR A 147 -21.12 15.11 -7.99
C THR A 147 -20.17 14.13 -8.67
N VAL A 148 -20.72 13.08 -9.30
CA VAL A 148 -19.94 12.13 -10.11
C VAL A 148 -19.21 12.86 -11.24
N ASP A 149 -19.86 13.81 -11.88
CA ASP A 149 -19.30 14.59 -13.00
C ASP A 149 -18.12 15.44 -12.55
N ASN A 150 -18.21 16.07 -11.38
CA ASN A 150 -17.09 16.83 -10.82
C ASN A 150 -15.92 15.94 -10.40
N ILE A 151 -16.16 14.69 -9.99
CA ILE A 151 -15.08 13.72 -9.73
C ILE A 151 -14.41 13.30 -11.04
N TYR A 152 -15.15 13.10 -12.13
CA TYR A 152 -14.54 12.86 -13.45
C TYR A 152 -13.77 14.09 -13.96
N ALA A 153 -14.32 15.29 -13.78
CA ALA A 153 -13.62 16.53 -14.12
C ALA A 153 -12.33 16.71 -13.30
N TRP A 154 -12.37 16.31 -12.01
CA TRP A 154 -11.19 16.28 -11.13
C TRP A 154 -10.12 15.30 -11.66
N ASP A 155 -10.52 14.10 -12.03
CA ASP A 155 -9.63 13.08 -12.61
C ASP A 155 -8.96 13.59 -13.89
N ALA A 156 -9.75 14.11 -14.84
CA ALA A 156 -9.23 14.66 -16.10
C ALA A 156 -8.26 15.83 -15.86
N TRP A 157 -8.58 16.72 -14.90
CA TRP A 157 -7.71 17.82 -14.54
C TRP A 157 -6.38 17.34 -13.92
N LEU A 158 -6.42 16.31 -13.06
CA LEU A 158 -5.22 15.71 -12.49
C LEU A 158 -4.30 15.13 -13.58
N HIS A 159 -4.85 14.42 -14.56
CA HIS A 159 -4.09 13.89 -15.69
C HIS A 159 -3.47 14.99 -16.60
N GLY A 160 -4.06 16.18 -16.62
CA GLY A 160 -3.52 17.34 -17.31
C GLY A 160 -2.40 18.07 -16.58
N LEU A 161 -2.12 17.73 -15.32
CA LEU A 161 -1.08 18.40 -14.54
C LEU A 161 0.33 18.00 -15.01
N ILE A 162 1.15 19.01 -15.27
CA ILE A 162 2.56 18.82 -15.62
C ILE A 162 3.36 18.54 -14.34
N ASN A 163 4.22 17.53 -14.38
CA ASN A 163 5.14 17.24 -13.32
C ASN A 163 6.38 18.16 -13.44
N VAL A 164 6.35 19.30 -12.74
CA VAL A 164 7.46 20.27 -12.72
C VAL A 164 8.77 19.69 -12.18
N ASN A 165 8.73 18.56 -11.45
CA ASN A 165 9.93 17.89 -10.93
C ASN A 165 10.41 16.75 -11.85
N ALA A 166 9.71 16.46 -12.95
CA ALA A 166 10.22 15.55 -13.95
C ALA A 166 11.43 16.20 -14.61
N LYS A 167 12.54 15.46 -14.67
CA LYS A 167 13.70 15.90 -15.47
C LYS A 167 13.21 16.19 -16.88
N GLN A 168 13.59 17.35 -17.42
CA GLN A 168 13.39 17.62 -18.84
C GLN A 168 13.97 16.43 -19.61
N PRO A 169 13.25 15.92 -20.64
CA PRO A 169 13.82 14.89 -21.50
C PRO A 169 15.17 15.43 -22.02
N SER A 170 16.19 14.57 -21.98
CA SER A 170 17.46 14.85 -22.66
C SER A 170 17.20 15.21 -24.11
N SER A 171 18.10 15.95 -24.75
CA SER A 171 17.99 16.46 -26.12
C SER A 171 17.51 15.45 -27.18
N ASP A 172 17.68 14.15 -26.89
CA ASP A 172 17.30 13.03 -27.77
C ASP A 172 15.77 12.73 -27.76
N ASN A 173 14.99 13.41 -26.91
CA ASN A 173 13.54 13.27 -26.79
C ASN A 173 12.78 14.58 -27.09
N ALA A 174 13.36 15.44 -27.89
CA ALA A 174 12.68 16.65 -28.39
C ALA A 174 11.43 16.26 -29.17
N GLY A 175 10.25 16.48 -28.57
CA GLY A 175 8.95 16.17 -29.17
C GLY A 175 8.02 15.27 -28.31
N LYS A 176 8.49 14.70 -27.20
CA LYS A 176 7.58 14.02 -26.26
C LYS A 176 6.85 15.07 -25.40
N PRO A 177 5.54 14.89 -25.15
CA PRO A 177 4.79 15.82 -24.33
C PRO A 177 5.40 15.88 -22.93
N HIS A 178 5.34 17.07 -22.30
CA HIS A 178 5.74 17.26 -20.91
C HIS A 178 5.20 16.14 -20.03
N CYS A 179 6.07 15.54 -19.19
CA CYS A 179 5.66 14.45 -18.32
C CYS A 179 4.52 14.91 -17.41
N THR A 180 3.35 14.36 -17.61
CA THR A 180 2.22 14.48 -16.69
C THR A 180 2.50 13.77 -15.37
N ILE A 181 1.71 14.03 -14.36
CA ILE A 181 1.82 13.25 -13.12
C ILE A 181 1.44 11.79 -13.39
N SER A 182 2.10 10.85 -12.68
CA SER A 182 1.88 9.42 -12.91
C SER A 182 0.47 8.97 -12.49
N GLU A 183 -0.06 7.94 -13.15
CA GLU A 183 -1.31 7.25 -12.78
C GLU A 183 -1.37 6.91 -11.29
N LYS A 184 -0.25 6.49 -10.71
CA LYS A 184 -0.11 6.21 -9.29
C LYS A 184 -0.32 7.45 -8.42
N ALA A 185 0.14 8.61 -8.86
CA ALA A 185 -0.08 9.88 -8.15
C ALA A 185 -1.56 10.29 -8.23
N VAL A 186 -2.18 10.20 -9.41
CA VAL A 186 -3.61 10.45 -9.60
C VAL A 186 -4.44 9.53 -8.70
N TYR A 187 -4.17 8.22 -8.72
CA TYR A 187 -4.83 7.27 -7.84
C TYR A 187 -4.68 7.62 -6.35
N ASN A 188 -3.50 8.07 -5.92
CA ASN A 188 -3.27 8.45 -4.52
C ASN A 188 -4.10 9.67 -4.12
N TYR A 189 -4.29 10.66 -5.00
CA TYR A 189 -5.17 11.79 -4.74
C TYR A 189 -6.63 11.33 -4.59
N HIS A 190 -7.14 10.47 -5.48
CA HIS A 190 -8.48 9.90 -5.35
C HIS A 190 -8.63 9.07 -4.08
N LYS A 191 -7.61 8.29 -3.71
CA LYS A 191 -7.60 7.49 -2.48
C LYS A 191 -7.70 8.37 -1.24
N CYS A 192 -6.96 9.48 -1.18
CA CYS A 192 -7.01 10.43 -0.07
C CYS A 192 -8.38 11.12 0.02
N LEU A 193 -8.91 11.62 -1.11
CA LEU A 193 -10.24 12.24 -1.14
C LEU A 193 -11.34 11.25 -0.73
N ARG A 194 -11.31 10.03 -1.25
CA ARG A 194 -12.26 8.97 -0.86
C ARG A 194 -12.22 8.69 0.64
N ALA A 195 -11.02 8.62 1.23
CA ALA A 195 -10.88 8.41 2.68
C ALA A 195 -11.48 9.56 3.49
N MET A 196 -11.29 10.81 3.06
CA MET A 196 -11.90 11.98 3.70
C MET A 196 -13.42 11.98 3.55
N LEU A 197 -13.96 11.64 2.39
CA LEU A 197 -15.41 11.54 2.19
C LEU A 197 -16.03 10.38 2.99
N ASN A 198 -15.34 9.26 3.16
CA ASN A 198 -15.79 8.21 4.05
C ASN A 198 -15.85 8.71 5.51
N ARG A 199 -14.82 9.43 5.96
CA ARG A 199 -14.84 10.05 7.29
C ARG A 199 -15.98 11.06 7.44
N ALA A 200 -16.29 11.85 6.41
CA ALA A 200 -17.44 12.76 6.41
C ALA A 200 -18.77 11.99 6.51
N LYS A 201 -18.87 10.81 5.89
CA LYS A 201 -20.02 9.91 6.05
C LYS A 201 -20.12 9.38 7.48
N ASP A 202 -19.01 8.94 8.06
CA ASP A 202 -18.96 8.43 9.45
C ASP A 202 -19.35 9.54 10.45
N CYS A 203 -19.01 10.80 10.16
CA CYS A 203 -19.42 11.98 10.94
C CYS A 203 -20.85 12.45 10.65
N GLY A 204 -21.58 11.83 9.72
CA GLY A 204 -22.96 12.23 9.37
C GLY A 204 -23.06 13.54 8.59
N ILE A 205 -21.95 14.07 8.04
CA ILE A 205 -21.92 15.31 7.25
C ILE A 205 -22.49 15.09 5.86
N ILE A 206 -22.19 13.92 5.26
CA ILE A 206 -22.73 13.48 3.99
C ILE A 206 -23.29 12.07 4.14
N ASP A 207 -24.39 11.77 3.47
CA ASP A 207 -24.99 10.43 3.48
C ASP A 207 -24.32 9.48 2.48
N VAL A 208 -23.89 10.01 1.34
CA VAL A 208 -23.37 9.23 0.20
C VAL A 208 -22.17 9.93 -0.40
N SER A 209 -21.15 9.15 -0.74
CA SER A 209 -19.99 9.63 -1.50
C SER A 209 -20.18 9.35 -2.99
N PRO A 210 -19.80 10.30 -3.88
CA PRO A 210 -19.74 10.01 -5.31
C PRO A 210 -18.93 8.74 -5.65
N TYR A 211 -17.90 8.44 -4.85
CA TYR A 211 -17.07 7.24 -5.02
C TYR A 211 -17.83 5.92 -4.76
N ASP A 212 -18.98 5.94 -4.10
CA ASP A 212 -19.81 4.74 -3.91
C ASP A 212 -20.35 4.21 -5.25
N ARG A 213 -20.58 5.11 -6.22
CA ARG A 213 -20.98 4.78 -7.61
C ARG A 213 -19.78 4.46 -8.50
N LEU A 214 -18.58 4.92 -8.13
CA LEU A 214 -17.35 4.80 -8.92
C LEU A 214 -16.43 3.65 -8.44
N LYS A 215 -17.01 2.60 -7.82
CA LYS A 215 -16.24 1.45 -7.33
C LYS A 215 -15.44 0.80 -8.47
N GLY A 216 -14.12 0.66 -8.25
CA GLY A 216 -13.21 0.01 -9.21
C GLY A 216 -12.84 0.85 -10.44
N ARG A 217 -13.37 2.06 -10.58
CA ARG A 217 -13.10 2.93 -11.73
C ARG A 217 -11.67 3.49 -11.72
N PHE A 218 -11.23 3.99 -10.57
CA PHE A 218 -9.87 4.50 -10.41
C PHE A 218 -8.97 3.35 -9.93
N LYS A 219 -8.12 2.87 -10.84
CA LYS A 219 -7.17 1.79 -10.57
C LYS A 219 -5.81 2.37 -10.25
N LYS A 220 -5.10 1.73 -9.36
CA LYS A 220 -3.68 1.97 -9.18
C LYS A 220 -2.99 1.44 -10.44
N GLY A 221 -2.26 2.31 -11.15
CA GLY A 221 -1.44 1.87 -12.29
C GLY A 221 -0.52 0.71 -11.88
N GLU A 222 -0.27 -0.21 -12.79
CA GLU A 222 0.63 -1.33 -12.55
C GLU A 222 2.07 -0.81 -12.44
N ASP A 223 2.80 -1.26 -11.43
CA ASP A 223 4.23 -1.01 -11.28
C ASP A 223 4.97 -2.15 -12.01
N ASP A 224 4.95 -2.16 -13.35
CA ASP A 224 5.52 -3.26 -14.15
C ASP A 224 7.05 -3.24 -14.25
N ASN A 225 7.69 -2.11 -13.94
CA ASN A 225 9.15 -1.97 -14.00
C ASN A 225 9.75 -1.87 -12.60
N MET A 226 9.85 -3.00 -11.91
CA MET A 226 10.59 -3.05 -10.66
C MET A 226 12.05 -3.39 -10.99
N GLU A 227 12.92 -2.38 -10.95
CA GLU A 227 14.36 -2.53 -11.14
C GLU A 227 14.99 -3.31 -9.99
N TYR A 228 15.99 -4.12 -10.32
CA TYR A 228 16.86 -4.83 -9.38
C TYR A 228 18.27 -4.96 -9.98
N LEU A 229 19.26 -5.25 -9.15
CA LEU A 229 20.65 -5.39 -9.60
C LEU A 229 20.94 -6.83 -10.01
N THR A 230 21.71 -6.97 -11.07
CA THR A 230 22.28 -8.28 -11.46
C THR A 230 23.34 -8.73 -10.46
N ASP A 231 23.67 -10.03 -10.47
CA ASP A 231 24.74 -10.60 -9.64
C ASP A 231 26.07 -9.89 -9.83
N GLU A 232 26.39 -9.51 -11.07
CA GLU A 232 27.61 -8.77 -11.41
C GLU A 232 27.60 -7.36 -10.80
N GLN A 233 26.50 -6.63 -10.93
CA GLN A 233 26.34 -5.31 -10.34
C GLN A 233 26.41 -5.35 -8.81
N MET A 234 25.84 -6.39 -8.18
CA MET A 234 25.95 -6.61 -6.74
C MET A 234 27.42 -6.80 -6.32
N ARG A 235 28.17 -7.63 -7.05
CA ARG A 235 29.61 -7.84 -6.80
C ARG A 235 30.42 -6.56 -6.98
N MET A 236 30.14 -5.78 -8.03
CA MET A 236 30.78 -4.49 -8.26
C MET A 236 30.58 -3.54 -7.07
N ILE A 237 29.36 -3.44 -6.55
CA ILE A 237 29.06 -2.56 -5.41
C ILE A 237 29.78 -3.03 -4.14
N VAL A 238 29.85 -4.34 -3.90
CA VAL A 238 30.58 -4.90 -2.75
C VAL A 238 32.09 -4.67 -2.89
N ALA A 239 32.64 -4.75 -4.11
CA ALA A 239 34.06 -4.58 -4.39
C ALA A 239 34.53 -3.12 -4.38
N VAL A 240 33.61 -2.16 -4.55
CA VAL A 240 33.98 -0.73 -4.53
C VAL A 240 34.35 -0.28 -3.12
N HIS A 241 35.49 0.35 -2.95
CA HIS A 241 35.99 0.90 -1.70
C HIS A 241 36.18 2.43 -1.80
N PRO A 242 35.16 3.24 -1.54
CA PRO A 242 35.32 4.69 -1.45
C PRO A 242 36.32 5.07 -0.34
N ALA A 243 36.88 6.27 -0.43
CA ALA A 243 37.80 6.76 0.60
C ALA A 243 37.15 6.72 2.00
N ARG A 244 37.94 6.30 2.99
CA ARG A 244 37.49 6.13 4.37
C ARG A 244 36.99 7.45 4.98
N GLY A 245 35.93 7.36 5.79
CA GLY A 245 35.32 8.52 6.47
C GLY A 245 34.47 9.40 5.55
N THR A 246 34.33 9.04 4.27
CA THR A 246 33.53 9.83 3.33
C THR A 246 32.04 9.44 3.37
N GLN A 247 31.19 10.34 2.89
CA GLN A 247 29.77 10.07 2.72
C GLN A 247 29.50 8.98 1.68
N LEU A 248 30.38 8.86 0.68
CA LEU A 248 30.30 7.78 -0.33
C LEU A 248 30.51 6.42 0.30
N GLU A 249 31.53 6.27 1.18
CA GLU A 249 31.74 5.04 1.94
C GLU A 249 30.51 4.70 2.79
N ALA A 250 30.05 5.65 3.59
CA ALA A 250 28.89 5.44 4.46
C ALA A 250 27.63 5.05 3.66
N ALA A 251 27.39 5.66 2.51
CA ALA A 251 26.26 5.32 1.65
C ALA A 251 26.44 3.95 1.00
N ARG A 252 27.61 3.62 0.50
CA ARG A 252 27.91 2.31 -0.06
C ARG A 252 27.72 1.21 0.98
N ASP A 253 28.27 1.38 2.16
CA ASP A 253 28.19 0.41 3.23
C ASP A 253 26.75 0.20 3.72
N LEU A 254 25.98 1.28 3.86
CA LEU A 254 24.55 1.18 4.15
C LEU A 254 23.78 0.46 3.02
N PHE A 255 24.18 0.66 1.76
CA PHE A 255 23.55 -0.01 0.63
C PHE A 255 23.86 -1.52 0.63
N VAL A 256 25.11 -1.90 0.84
CA VAL A 256 25.53 -3.32 0.99
C VAL A 256 24.77 -3.98 2.14
N PHE A 257 24.68 -3.28 3.29
CA PHE A 257 23.91 -3.75 4.42
C PHE A 257 22.45 -4.03 4.05
N GLN A 258 21.77 -3.08 3.42
CA GLN A 258 20.36 -3.24 2.99
C GLN A 258 20.18 -4.30 1.91
N MET A 259 21.11 -4.38 0.96
CA MET A 259 21.08 -5.30 -0.17
C MET A 259 21.22 -6.77 0.28
N LEU A 260 21.94 -7.01 1.35
CA LEU A 260 22.21 -8.36 1.84
C LEU A 260 21.36 -8.77 3.06
N THR A 261 20.67 -7.82 3.71
CA THR A 261 19.74 -8.12 4.82
C THR A 261 18.27 -7.98 4.42
N GLY A 262 17.99 -7.29 3.30
CA GLY A 262 16.62 -6.97 2.89
C GLY A 262 15.92 -5.93 3.76
N MET A 263 16.59 -5.32 4.73
CA MET A 263 16.00 -4.35 5.65
C MET A 263 15.54 -3.09 4.89
N ALA A 264 14.39 -2.55 5.30
CA ALA A 264 13.98 -1.23 4.84
C ALA A 264 14.89 -0.16 5.45
N PHE A 265 15.00 1.01 4.80
CA PHE A 265 15.85 2.11 5.29
C PHE A 265 15.59 2.47 6.76
N SER A 266 14.32 2.59 7.15
CA SER A 266 13.95 2.90 8.55
C SER A 266 14.41 1.84 9.53
N ASP A 267 14.38 0.56 9.14
CA ASP A 267 14.76 -0.55 9.99
C ASP A 267 16.28 -0.63 10.10
N ALA A 268 17.00 -0.45 8.97
CA ALA A 268 18.46 -0.35 8.95
C ALA A 268 18.98 0.82 9.79
N GLN A 269 18.31 1.99 9.76
CA GLN A 269 18.68 3.12 10.59
C GLN A 269 18.42 2.90 12.10
N ASN A 270 17.61 1.92 12.48
CA ASN A 270 17.38 1.52 13.86
C ASN A 270 18.06 0.18 14.21
N PHE A 271 19.00 -0.25 13.38
CA PHE A 271 19.77 -1.46 13.63
C PHE A 271 20.50 -1.39 14.98
N ASP A 272 20.38 -2.47 15.75
CA ASP A 272 21.04 -2.69 17.03
C ASP A 272 21.59 -4.12 17.06
N ILE A 273 22.90 -4.27 17.12
CA ILE A 273 23.57 -5.57 17.16
C ILE A 273 23.19 -6.38 18.42
N GLY A 274 22.85 -5.71 19.53
CA GLY A 274 22.43 -6.36 20.77
C GLY A 274 21.17 -7.22 20.61
N GLN A 275 20.40 -7.02 19.54
CA GLN A 275 19.23 -7.83 19.20
C GLN A 275 19.59 -9.06 18.35
N TYR A 276 20.83 -9.21 17.90
CA TYR A 276 21.31 -10.40 17.20
C TYR A 276 21.82 -11.46 18.17
N ARG A 277 21.53 -12.70 17.84
CA ARG A 277 22.05 -13.86 18.56
C ARG A 277 23.07 -14.57 17.69
N GLU A 278 24.22 -14.89 18.27
CA GLU A 278 25.21 -15.76 17.68
C GLU A 278 24.72 -17.21 17.74
N VAL A 279 24.70 -17.89 16.60
CA VAL A 279 24.31 -19.30 16.51
C VAL A 279 25.48 -20.06 15.89
N GLU A 280 25.93 -21.09 16.58
CA GLU A 280 26.91 -22.02 16.04
C GLU A 280 26.22 -22.96 15.04
N CYS A 281 26.64 -22.92 13.79
CA CYS A 281 26.19 -23.86 12.78
C CYS A 281 27.12 -25.08 12.79
N SER A 282 26.67 -26.21 13.33
CA SER A 282 27.30 -27.50 13.11
C SER A 282 27.16 -27.84 11.63
N GLY A 283 28.27 -28.19 10.95
CA GLY A 283 28.36 -28.40 9.51
C GLY A 283 27.50 -29.53 8.91
N SER A 284 26.53 -30.07 9.62
CA SER A 284 25.55 -30.99 9.07
C SER A 284 24.37 -30.22 8.48
N ARG A 285 23.82 -30.70 7.37
CA ARG A 285 22.78 -30.12 6.55
C ARG A 285 21.43 -29.82 7.24
N ASP A 286 21.34 -30.02 8.57
CA ASP A 286 20.12 -29.84 9.37
C ASP A 286 20.06 -28.46 10.06
N THR A 287 20.25 -27.44 9.29
CA THR A 287 20.51 -26.09 9.77
C THR A 287 19.23 -25.28 9.89
N ILE A 288 19.15 -24.46 10.90
CA ILE A 288 18.36 -23.22 11.13
C ILE A 288 16.94 -23.16 10.52
N ALA A 289 16.73 -23.63 9.29
CA ALA A 289 15.40 -23.76 8.69
C ALA A 289 14.53 -24.78 9.44
N GLY A 290 15.12 -25.82 9.98
CA GLY A 290 14.43 -26.87 10.76
C GLY A 290 14.08 -26.47 12.21
N GLN A 291 14.82 -25.54 12.80
CA GLN A 291 14.53 -25.07 14.16
C GLN A 291 13.48 -23.95 14.20
N LEU A 292 13.28 -23.23 13.10
CA LEU A 292 12.25 -22.22 12.94
C LEU A 292 10.92 -22.77 12.39
N THR A 293 10.91 -24.04 11.97
CA THR A 293 9.73 -24.71 11.40
C THR A 293 9.35 -25.97 12.15
N LYS A 294 9.27 -25.94 13.48
CA LYS A 294 8.63 -27.03 14.23
C LYS A 294 7.10 -27.06 14.09
N GLU A 295 6.57 -26.63 12.98
CA GLU A 295 5.19 -26.92 12.56
C GLU A 295 5.11 -26.83 11.03
N GLY A 296 5.06 -27.99 10.34
CA GLY A 296 4.67 -28.10 8.91
C GLY A 296 5.62 -28.92 8.05
N ASP A 297 5.25 -30.17 7.84
CA ASP A 297 5.89 -31.14 6.96
C ASP A 297 5.96 -30.69 5.48
N GLY A 298 7.09 -30.96 4.82
CA GLY A 298 7.23 -30.83 3.36
C GLY A 298 8.66 -30.88 2.86
N GLU A 299 9.06 -32.01 2.30
CA GLU A 299 10.32 -32.23 1.60
C GLU A 299 10.53 -31.30 0.40
N GLY A 300 11.73 -30.77 0.21
CA GLY A 300 12.10 -30.16 -1.06
C GLY A 300 13.29 -29.21 -1.04
N SER A 301 14.33 -29.64 -1.73
CA SER A 301 15.46 -28.89 -2.32
C SER A 301 16.53 -28.29 -1.39
N ARG A 302 17.66 -28.95 -1.44
CA ARG A 302 18.88 -28.78 -0.66
C ARG A 302 19.98 -28.09 -1.47
N ASP A 303 19.92 -26.79 -1.69
CA ASP A 303 21.11 -26.07 -2.12
C ASP A 303 21.22 -24.75 -1.37
N CYS A 304 22.18 -24.72 -0.44
CA CYS A 304 22.42 -23.63 0.47
C CYS A 304 23.12 -22.45 -0.22
N ILE A 305 22.47 -21.31 -0.21
CA ILE A 305 22.97 -20.02 -0.69
C ILE A 305 24.30 -19.58 -0.03
N ALA A 306 24.67 -20.14 1.12
CA ALA A 306 25.87 -19.81 1.87
C ALA A 306 27.20 -20.25 1.20
N GLY A 307 27.17 -21.17 0.22
CA GLY A 307 28.39 -21.75 -0.37
C GLY A 307 29.13 -20.89 -1.39
N GLN A 308 28.47 -19.87 -1.96
CA GLN A 308 29.06 -19.13 -3.10
C GLN A 308 29.85 -17.87 -2.73
N TRP A 309 29.85 -17.45 -1.46
CA TRP A 309 30.57 -16.24 -0.99
C TRP A 309 31.84 -16.55 -0.21
N THR A 310 32.30 -17.82 -0.17
CA THR A 310 33.58 -18.17 0.40
C THR A 310 34.69 -17.97 -0.62
N LYS A 311 35.76 -17.26 -0.22
CA LYS A 311 37.01 -17.23 -0.99
C LYS A 311 37.45 -18.68 -1.26
N GLU A 312 37.62 -19.03 -2.52
CA GLU A 312 38.29 -20.29 -2.90
C GLU A 312 39.67 -20.27 -2.26
N GLY A 313 39.93 -21.10 -1.31
CA GLY A 313 41.27 -21.26 -0.74
C GLY A 313 41.40 -21.61 0.72
N ASP A 314 40.49 -22.37 1.34
CA ASP A 314 40.85 -23.04 2.58
C ASP A 314 40.02 -24.32 2.79
N LYS A 315 40.60 -25.45 2.37
CA LYS A 315 40.03 -26.79 2.57
C LYS A 315 40.65 -27.48 3.81
N SER A 316 40.90 -26.72 4.86
CA SER A 316 41.41 -27.31 6.09
C SER A 316 40.78 -26.67 7.33
N SER A 317 39.98 -27.41 7.93
CA SER A 317 39.31 -27.31 9.24
C SER A 317 37.78 -27.13 9.14
N GLU A 318 37.04 -28.13 9.63
CA GLU A 318 35.65 -28.03 10.04
C GLU A 318 35.52 -27.04 11.23
N SER A 319 35.85 -25.77 10.98
CA SER A 319 35.59 -24.73 11.95
C SER A 319 34.09 -24.45 11.94
N ARG A 320 33.41 -24.66 13.06
CA ARG A 320 32.03 -24.26 13.32
C ARG A 320 31.88 -22.81 12.91
N ARG A 321 31.12 -22.53 11.83
CA ARG A 321 30.92 -21.18 11.34
C ARG A 321 29.89 -20.49 12.24
N LYS A 322 30.28 -19.39 12.85
CA LYS A 322 29.39 -18.55 13.61
C LYS A 322 28.48 -17.76 12.67
N GLN A 323 27.18 -17.82 12.88
CA GLN A 323 26.20 -17.01 12.15
C GLN A 323 25.44 -16.11 13.13
N TRP A 324 25.18 -14.89 12.68
CA TRP A 324 24.39 -13.93 13.44
C TRP A 324 22.96 -13.88 12.91
N ILE A 325 22.00 -14.24 13.73
CA ILE A 325 20.58 -14.27 13.41
C ILE A 325 19.85 -13.23 14.25
N TYR A 326 19.01 -12.47 13.59
CA TYR A 326 18.15 -11.47 14.20
C TYR A 326 16.69 -11.75 13.91
N VAL A 327 15.86 -11.69 14.94
CA VAL A 327 14.40 -11.70 14.82
C VAL A 327 13.91 -10.35 15.35
N GLY A 328 13.53 -9.46 14.43
CA GLY A 328 13.11 -8.12 14.76
C GLY A 328 11.70 -7.81 14.30
N GLU A 329 11.25 -6.62 14.64
CA GLU A 329 9.94 -6.11 14.26
C GLU A 329 10.10 -4.87 13.37
N ARG A 330 9.33 -4.81 12.27
CA ARG A 330 9.36 -3.68 11.36
C ARG A 330 8.74 -2.44 12.00
N LYS A 331 9.49 -1.35 12.07
CA LYS A 331 9.03 -0.05 12.61
C LYS A 331 7.73 0.46 11.99
N LYS A 332 7.53 0.24 10.69
CA LYS A 332 6.36 0.75 9.96
C LYS A 332 5.10 -0.09 10.14
N THR A 333 5.23 -1.40 10.35
CA THR A 333 4.10 -2.33 10.22
C THR A 333 3.90 -3.25 11.41
N GLY A 334 4.83 -3.28 12.37
CA GLY A 334 4.81 -4.21 13.49
C GLY A 334 4.96 -5.68 13.11
N VAL A 335 5.40 -5.98 11.88
CA VAL A 335 5.56 -7.35 11.39
C VAL A 335 6.95 -7.84 11.74
N GLN A 336 7.03 -9.02 12.37
CA GLN A 336 8.30 -9.68 12.64
C GLN A 336 9.02 -10.04 11.34
N TYR A 337 10.35 -9.94 11.35
CA TYR A 337 11.21 -10.39 10.26
C TYR A 337 12.46 -11.05 10.79
N VAL A 338 13.06 -11.91 9.98
CA VAL A 338 14.29 -12.63 10.30
C VAL A 338 15.39 -12.17 9.35
N SER A 339 16.54 -11.82 9.88
CA SER A 339 17.72 -11.43 9.10
C SER A 339 18.93 -12.24 9.56
N VAL A 340 19.79 -12.57 8.59
CA VAL A 340 21.08 -13.23 8.83
C VAL A 340 22.18 -12.32 8.33
N LEU A 341 23.22 -12.12 9.12
CA LEU A 341 24.36 -11.32 8.72
C LEU A 341 25.31 -12.18 7.88
N LEU A 342 25.40 -11.90 6.59
CA LEU A 342 26.38 -12.52 5.70
C LEU A 342 27.77 -11.89 5.86
N PRO A 343 28.87 -12.56 5.52
CA PRO A 343 30.22 -12.04 5.72
C PRO A 343 30.46 -10.61 5.24
N PRO A 344 30.01 -10.19 4.04
CA PRO A 344 30.20 -8.78 3.62
C PRO A 344 29.44 -7.76 4.49
N VAL A 345 28.36 -8.20 5.16
CA VAL A 345 27.62 -7.34 6.11
C VAL A 345 28.40 -7.23 7.41
N VAL A 346 29.02 -8.32 7.87
CA VAL A 346 29.89 -8.33 9.05
C VAL A 346 31.09 -7.40 8.80
N ASP A 347 31.74 -7.48 7.63
CA ASP A 347 32.85 -6.60 7.25
C ASP A 347 32.45 -5.11 7.30
N VAL A 348 31.23 -4.78 6.85
CA VAL A 348 30.67 -3.44 6.96
C VAL A 348 30.51 -3.03 8.42
N LEU A 349 29.91 -3.90 9.25
CA LEU A 349 29.65 -3.60 10.65
C LEU A 349 30.94 -3.44 11.46
N GLU A 350 31.94 -4.27 11.21
CA GLU A 350 33.27 -4.16 11.87
C GLU A 350 33.93 -2.82 11.56
N ARG A 351 33.90 -2.37 10.28
CA ARG A 351 34.44 -1.04 9.92
C ARG A 351 33.75 0.11 10.64
N HIS A 352 32.48 -0.03 10.98
CA HIS A 352 31.67 1.01 11.63
C HIS A 352 31.44 0.75 13.13
N GLY A 353 32.25 -0.09 13.78
CA GLY A 353 32.13 -0.40 15.21
C GLY A 353 30.79 -1.03 15.57
N TRP A 354 30.34 -2.00 14.77
CA TRP A 354 29.08 -2.74 14.91
C TRP A 354 27.83 -1.83 14.87
N ARG A 355 27.92 -0.76 14.10
CA ARG A 355 26.83 0.18 13.86
C ARG A 355 26.62 0.36 12.37
N VAL A 356 25.41 0.72 12.00
CA VAL A 356 25.08 1.10 10.62
C VAL A 356 25.25 2.61 10.46
N PRO A 357 25.88 3.08 9.37
CA PRO A 357 26.03 4.51 9.10
C PRO A 357 24.69 5.25 9.15
N LYS A 358 24.65 6.35 9.91
CA LYS A 358 23.45 7.17 10.07
C LYS A 358 23.43 8.31 9.06
N MET A 359 22.34 8.39 8.27
CA MET A 359 22.13 9.50 7.35
C MET A 359 20.63 9.67 7.04
N SER A 360 20.24 10.88 6.62
CA SER A 360 18.86 11.08 6.18
C SER A 360 18.61 10.35 4.85
N ASN A 361 17.37 9.88 4.64
CA ASN A 361 17.01 9.18 3.41
C ASN A 361 17.27 10.01 2.14
N GLN A 362 17.06 11.31 2.22
CA GLN A 362 17.31 12.22 1.10
C GLN A 362 18.81 12.30 0.76
N LYS A 363 19.67 12.51 1.77
CA LYS A 363 21.12 12.53 1.61
C LYS A 363 21.66 11.20 1.10
N TYR A 364 21.16 10.10 1.67
CA TYR A 364 21.50 8.75 1.27
C TYR A 364 21.22 8.51 -0.23
N ASN A 365 19.99 8.76 -0.68
CA ASN A 365 19.64 8.57 -2.08
C ASN A 365 20.40 9.53 -3.03
N TYR A 366 20.70 10.74 -2.60
CA TYR A 366 21.54 11.66 -3.38
C TYR A 366 22.96 11.09 -3.56
N THR A 367 23.59 10.64 -2.46
CA THR A 367 24.94 10.06 -2.48
C THR A 367 25.00 8.76 -3.28
N LEU A 368 23.96 7.91 -3.19
CA LEU A 368 23.83 6.69 -3.99
C LEU A 368 23.78 6.98 -5.49
N LYS A 369 23.09 8.04 -5.92
CA LYS A 369 23.09 8.44 -7.35
C LYS A 369 24.47 8.82 -7.83
N THR A 370 25.24 9.57 -7.01
CA THR A 370 26.60 9.94 -7.33
C THR A 370 27.50 8.69 -7.43
N LEU A 371 27.39 7.77 -6.47
CA LEU A 371 28.12 6.50 -6.48
C LEU A 371 27.76 5.67 -7.72
N GLY A 372 26.48 5.51 -8.00
CA GLY A 372 25.99 4.74 -9.14
C GLY A 372 26.48 5.28 -10.47
N THR A 373 26.50 6.60 -10.64
CA THR A 373 27.07 7.23 -11.84
C THR A 373 28.56 6.93 -11.97
N ALA A 374 29.32 6.99 -10.87
CA ALA A 374 30.76 6.74 -10.88
C ALA A 374 31.13 5.29 -11.21
N ILE A 375 30.29 4.30 -10.87
CA ILE A 375 30.54 2.88 -11.11
C ILE A 375 29.75 2.33 -12.32
N GLY A 376 29.12 3.17 -13.13
CA GLY A 376 28.36 2.74 -14.29
C GLY A 376 27.03 2.05 -14.00
N ILE A 377 26.48 2.20 -12.78
CA ILE A 377 25.17 1.66 -12.36
C ILE A 377 24.24 2.84 -12.03
N PRO A 378 23.71 3.55 -13.04
CA PRO A 378 22.83 4.68 -12.81
C PRO A 378 21.54 4.24 -12.09
N GLY A 379 20.94 5.14 -11.31
CA GLY A 379 19.65 4.86 -10.67
C GLY A 379 19.74 4.20 -9.29
N LEU A 380 20.93 4.03 -8.69
CA LEU A 380 21.05 3.50 -7.34
C LEU A 380 20.23 4.33 -6.34
N HIS A 381 19.39 3.65 -5.58
CA HIS A 381 18.58 4.23 -4.51
C HIS A 381 18.25 3.19 -3.43
N SER A 382 17.94 3.64 -2.24
CA SER A 382 17.71 2.78 -1.07
C SER A 382 16.74 1.61 -1.32
N HIS A 383 15.66 1.86 -2.07
CA HIS A 383 14.64 0.82 -2.28
C HIS A 383 15.09 -0.25 -3.27
N LEU A 384 16.00 0.09 -4.20
CA LEU A 384 16.63 -0.85 -5.11
C LEU A 384 17.40 -1.95 -4.36
N ALA A 385 18.12 -1.62 -3.28
CA ALA A 385 18.79 -2.61 -2.44
C ALA A 385 17.83 -3.69 -1.93
N ARG A 386 16.66 -3.26 -1.47
CA ARG A 386 15.64 -4.18 -0.96
C ARG A 386 14.95 -5.00 -2.06
N HIS A 387 14.73 -4.40 -3.23
CA HIS A 387 14.23 -5.13 -4.40
C HIS A 387 15.22 -6.20 -4.85
N THR A 388 16.49 -5.83 -4.94
CA THR A 388 17.59 -6.75 -5.27
C THR A 388 17.66 -7.92 -4.29
N PHE A 389 17.58 -7.68 -2.98
CA PHE A 389 17.53 -8.76 -1.99
C PHE A 389 16.44 -9.78 -2.28
N ALA A 390 15.20 -9.29 -2.47
CA ALA A 390 14.06 -10.19 -2.69
C ALA A 390 14.20 -10.99 -3.98
N THR A 391 14.56 -10.32 -5.07
CA THR A 391 14.75 -10.95 -6.39
C THR A 391 15.90 -11.94 -6.34
N TYR A 392 17.04 -11.56 -5.74
CA TYR A 392 18.20 -12.44 -5.58
C TYR A 392 17.86 -13.71 -4.77
N MET A 393 17.18 -13.58 -3.63
CA MET A 393 16.80 -14.73 -2.82
C MET A 393 15.85 -15.68 -3.58
N LEU A 394 14.88 -15.14 -4.30
CA LEU A 394 13.95 -15.95 -5.10
C LEU A 394 14.64 -16.61 -6.30
N SER A 395 15.55 -15.91 -6.99
CA SER A 395 16.31 -16.48 -8.12
C SER A 395 17.23 -17.65 -7.69
N ARG A 396 17.60 -17.68 -6.39
CA ARG A 396 18.38 -18.77 -5.79
C ARG A 396 17.50 -19.87 -5.17
N GLY A 397 16.20 -19.90 -5.46
CA GLY A 397 15.27 -20.94 -5.04
C GLY A 397 14.71 -20.78 -3.62
N ALA A 398 14.90 -19.63 -2.96
CA ALA A 398 14.27 -19.40 -1.67
C ALA A 398 12.75 -19.40 -1.80
N LYS A 399 12.05 -20.09 -0.87
CA LYS A 399 10.59 -20.12 -0.84
C LYS A 399 10.04 -18.70 -0.61
N VAL A 400 9.00 -18.32 -1.37
CA VAL A 400 8.35 -16.99 -1.29
C VAL A 400 7.95 -16.62 0.13
N GLN A 401 7.45 -17.60 0.91
CA GLN A 401 7.07 -17.43 2.31
C GLN A 401 8.26 -17.04 3.19
N ASN A 402 9.43 -17.63 2.93
CA ASN A 402 10.64 -17.31 3.69
C ASN A 402 11.15 -15.91 3.34
N VAL A 403 11.16 -15.55 2.06
CA VAL A 403 11.52 -14.19 1.62
C VAL A 403 10.52 -13.17 2.18
N MET A 404 9.23 -13.49 2.23
CA MET A 404 8.20 -12.68 2.90
C MET A 404 8.56 -12.42 4.36
N ARG A 405 8.95 -13.45 5.13
CA ARG A 405 9.37 -13.32 6.53
C ARG A 405 10.67 -12.53 6.67
N MET A 406 11.68 -12.77 5.82
CA MET A 406 12.93 -12.02 5.81
C MET A 406 12.70 -10.52 5.55
N MET A 407 11.77 -10.18 4.69
CA MET A 407 11.43 -8.80 4.38
C MET A 407 10.41 -8.17 5.34
N GLY A 408 9.78 -8.93 6.22
CA GLY A 408 8.69 -8.47 7.09
C GLY A 408 7.50 -7.92 6.30
N HIS A 409 7.11 -8.61 5.23
CA HIS A 409 5.92 -8.28 4.48
C HIS A 409 4.66 -8.81 5.18
N ARG A 410 3.62 -8.00 5.26
CA ARG A 410 2.36 -8.40 5.90
C ARG A 410 1.51 -9.32 5.03
N ARG A 411 1.66 -9.24 3.70
CA ARG A 411 0.90 -10.00 2.71
C ARG A 411 1.84 -10.62 1.70
N ILE A 412 1.55 -11.84 1.32
CA ILE A 412 2.37 -12.60 0.35
C ILE A 412 2.42 -11.93 -1.02
N GLU A 413 1.34 -11.22 -1.42
CA GLU A 413 1.27 -10.51 -2.70
C GLU A 413 2.37 -9.46 -2.86
N GLN A 414 2.87 -8.92 -1.72
CA GLN A 414 3.99 -7.98 -1.74
C GLN A 414 5.30 -8.64 -2.17
N THR A 415 5.44 -9.95 -1.93
CA THR A 415 6.63 -10.72 -2.31
C THR A 415 6.45 -11.40 -3.66
N LEU A 416 5.24 -11.82 -4.02
CA LEU A 416 4.93 -12.44 -5.31
C LEU A 416 5.25 -11.53 -6.51
N LYS A 417 5.29 -10.21 -6.32
CA LYS A 417 5.71 -9.27 -7.37
C LYS A 417 7.12 -9.57 -7.88
N TYR A 418 8.04 -9.93 -6.98
CA TYR A 418 9.41 -10.28 -7.35
C TYR A 418 9.50 -11.62 -8.10
N ALA A 419 8.66 -12.58 -7.72
CA ALA A 419 8.57 -13.86 -8.42
C ALA A 419 8.03 -13.70 -9.86
N LYS A 420 7.06 -12.80 -10.06
CA LYS A 420 6.54 -12.49 -11.41
C LYS A 420 7.58 -11.88 -12.33
N ILE A 421 8.48 -11.04 -11.81
CA ILE A 421 9.57 -10.44 -12.58
C ILE A 421 10.49 -11.54 -13.11
N LEU A 422 10.93 -12.45 -12.24
CA LEU A 422 11.80 -13.57 -12.63
C LEU A 422 11.15 -14.46 -13.71
N THR A 423 9.83 -14.65 -13.65
CA THR A 423 9.12 -15.43 -14.68
C THR A 423 9.10 -14.68 -16.01
N LYS A 424 8.93 -13.35 -15.98
CA LYS A 424 8.94 -12.51 -17.19
C LYS A 424 10.34 -12.50 -17.83
N ASP A 425 11.40 -12.35 -17.03
CA ASP A 425 12.77 -12.40 -17.53
C ASP A 425 13.09 -13.75 -18.22
N VAL A 426 12.62 -14.86 -17.64
CA VAL A 426 12.77 -16.19 -18.25
C VAL A 426 12.00 -16.29 -19.57
N GLN A 427 10.81 -15.73 -19.64
CA GLN A 427 9.99 -15.73 -20.85
C GLN A 427 10.64 -14.87 -21.96
N GLU A 428 11.10 -13.66 -21.63
CA GLU A 428 11.80 -12.78 -22.58
C GLU A 428 13.10 -13.38 -23.10
N GLU A 429 13.85 -14.07 -22.22
CA GLU A 429 15.05 -14.81 -22.60
C GLU A 429 14.71 -15.98 -23.55
N TYR A 430 13.64 -16.72 -23.25
CA TYR A 430 13.17 -17.81 -24.10
C TYR A 430 12.70 -17.32 -25.46
N GLU A 431 11.99 -16.22 -25.53
CA GLU A 431 11.54 -15.58 -26.77
C GLU A 431 12.73 -15.09 -27.61
N ARG A 432 13.77 -14.50 -26.97
CA ARG A 432 15.00 -14.10 -27.64
C ARG A 432 15.72 -15.30 -28.28
N VAL A 433 15.90 -16.37 -27.52
CA VAL A 433 16.56 -17.59 -28.02
C VAL A 433 15.73 -18.26 -29.12
N ALA A 434 14.39 -18.28 -28.98
CA ALA A 434 13.52 -18.85 -30.01
C ALA A 434 13.56 -18.06 -31.31
N ASN A 435 13.68 -16.74 -31.26
CA ASN A 435 13.84 -15.90 -32.45
C ASN A 435 15.20 -16.11 -33.14
N ASP A 436 16.28 -16.41 -32.40
CA ASP A 436 17.59 -16.73 -32.94
C ASP A 436 17.62 -18.12 -33.65
N PHE A 437 16.72 -19.02 -33.26
CA PHE A 437 16.61 -20.35 -33.89
C PHE A 437 15.83 -20.35 -35.22
N ASN A 438 15.24 -19.25 -35.65
CA ASN A 438 14.48 -19.13 -36.91
C ASN A 438 13.46 -20.28 -37.14
N ILE A 439 12.72 -20.68 -36.11
CA ILE A 439 11.66 -21.68 -36.19
C ILE A 439 10.28 -20.99 -36.32
#